data_de2b58a4b90d61584289557bbed99d30
#
_entry.id   de2b58a4b90d61584289557bbed99d30
#
_cell.length_a   1.000
_cell.length_b   1.000
_cell.length_c   1.000
_cell.angle_alpha   90.00
_cell.angle_beta   90.00
_cell.angle_gamma   90.00
#
_symmetry.space_group_name_H-M   'P 1'
#
loop_
_entity.id
_entity.type
_entity.pdbx_description
1 polymer ?
#
loop_
_entity_poly.entity_id
_entity_poly.type
_entity_poly.pdbx_seq_one_letter_code
_entity_poly.pdbx_strand_id
1 'polypeptide(L)'
;MGSPRSGTTLLYDMLLSAGGFAVYLAESNVFNLLVPRFGNLSVRSNRERLIQAWLSSKLFRCSGLQAEDISGRILAECENGGDFLSLVMGEICSAQGVTRWAENSPEGMLYLPLIKRLIPDALFVHILRDGRDVATSLAQRRYVRAFPWEDRHGLIGCGLYWEWILEHGRRFGQSVPADYMEVRFERLLAHPQETLDQIGRFIDQPLDYEVIQHVAYGSVTKPNTSFFKEGERPDFNPVGRWKKSFSPEQLLRFERLVGPTLAKLGYEPATNGVEMGLSLSLRVTRLLHRTYFRGKLSYKNNSFIRALRPAMTGADLDEIVLADDHPPTIKQGPSRSL
;
A
#
# COMPACT_ATOMS: atom_id res chain seq x y z
N MET A 1 -1.85 -6.08 0.47
CA MET A 1 -1.89 -4.92 -0.47
C MET A 1 -3.29 -4.33 -0.58
N GLY A 2 -3.48 -3.12 -1.10
CA GLY A 2 -4.80 -2.49 -1.27
C GLY A 2 -4.64 -1.04 -1.73
N SER A 3 -5.76 -0.33 -1.97
CA SER A 3 -5.69 1.12 -2.18
C SER A 3 -5.03 1.78 -0.97
N PRO A 4 -4.20 2.81 -1.15
CA PRO A 4 -3.68 3.57 -0.02
C PRO A 4 -4.82 3.98 0.92
N ARG A 5 -4.59 3.96 2.23
CA ARG A 5 -5.58 4.26 3.28
C ARG A 5 -6.68 3.20 3.47
N SER A 6 -6.55 2.01 2.89
CA SER A 6 -7.49 0.89 3.12
C SER A 6 -7.17 0.00 4.32
N GLY A 7 -6.15 0.32 5.13
CA GLY A 7 -5.72 -0.48 6.28
C GLY A 7 -4.57 -1.45 5.94
N THR A 8 -3.86 -1.21 4.84
CA THR A 8 -2.72 -2.04 4.41
C THR A 8 -1.63 -2.12 5.46
N THR A 9 -1.29 -0.99 6.10
CA THR A 9 -0.29 -0.95 7.18
C THR A 9 -0.75 -1.74 8.40
N LEU A 10 -2.03 -1.65 8.79
CA LEU A 10 -2.55 -2.43 9.92
C LEU A 10 -2.42 -3.94 9.67
N LEU A 11 -2.87 -4.41 8.51
CA LEU A 11 -2.77 -5.81 8.15
C LEU A 11 -1.30 -6.27 8.09
N TYR A 12 -0.43 -5.45 7.53
CA TYR A 12 1.01 -5.72 7.46
C TYR A 12 1.62 -5.86 8.86
N ASP A 13 1.36 -4.91 9.74
CA ASP A 13 1.86 -4.94 11.12
C ASP A 13 1.30 -6.13 11.92
N MET A 14 0.05 -6.54 11.63
CA MET A 14 -0.51 -7.78 12.19
C MET A 14 0.27 -9.02 11.74
N LEU A 15 0.61 -9.13 10.45
CA LEU A 15 1.41 -10.24 9.94
C LEU A 15 2.80 -10.28 10.59
N LEU A 16 3.48 -9.13 10.68
CA LEU A 16 4.77 -9.05 11.34
C LEU A 16 4.70 -9.41 12.83
N SER A 17 3.59 -9.05 13.49
CA SER A 17 3.37 -9.32 14.92
C SER A 17 3.01 -10.77 15.21
N ALA A 18 2.54 -11.53 14.23
CA ALA A 18 2.19 -12.94 14.39
C ALA A 18 3.40 -13.85 14.59
N GLY A 19 4.61 -13.36 14.29
CA GLY A 19 5.83 -14.15 14.29
C GLY A 19 6.03 -14.96 13.02
N GLY A 20 7.25 -15.45 12.81
CA GLY A 20 7.62 -16.23 11.62
C GLY A 20 7.84 -15.42 10.34
N PHE A 21 7.51 -14.13 10.34
CA PHE A 21 7.78 -13.19 9.25
C PHE A 21 8.96 -12.27 9.59
N ALA A 22 9.75 -11.95 8.58
CA ALA A 22 10.77 -10.93 8.69
C ALA A 22 10.16 -9.55 9.01
N VAL A 23 10.68 -8.90 10.04
CA VAL A 23 10.22 -7.57 10.47
C VAL A 23 10.98 -6.51 9.67
N TYR A 24 10.27 -5.87 8.74
CA TYR A 24 10.76 -4.74 7.95
C TYR A 24 9.71 -3.63 7.98
N LEU A 25 9.88 -2.65 8.86
CA LEU A 25 8.90 -1.60 9.13
C LEU A 25 8.98 -0.44 8.11
N ALA A 26 9.03 -0.78 6.82
CA ALA A 26 8.98 0.18 5.72
C ALA A 26 8.24 -0.41 4.51
N GLU A 27 7.67 0.45 3.68
CA GLU A 27 7.22 0.06 2.36
C GLU A 27 8.44 -0.08 1.44
N SER A 28 8.61 -1.22 0.77
CA SER A 28 9.80 -1.46 -0.06
C SER A 28 9.90 -0.51 -1.26
N ASN A 29 8.74 -0.12 -1.77
CA ASN A 29 8.60 0.77 -2.93
C ASN A 29 9.38 0.32 -4.19
N VAL A 30 9.70 -0.98 -4.30
CA VAL A 30 10.52 -1.53 -5.39
C VAL A 30 9.86 -1.30 -6.74
N PHE A 31 8.62 -1.75 -6.92
CA PHE A 31 7.95 -1.71 -8.22
C PHE A 31 7.35 -0.35 -8.56
N ASN A 32 6.88 0.37 -7.56
CA ASN A 32 6.25 1.68 -7.74
C ASN A 32 7.23 2.86 -7.75
N LEU A 33 8.44 2.71 -7.21
CA LEU A 33 9.41 3.80 -7.11
C LEU A 33 10.80 3.40 -7.64
N LEU A 34 11.45 2.38 -7.04
CA LEU A 34 12.86 2.09 -7.34
C LEU A 34 13.07 1.70 -8.80
N VAL A 35 12.38 0.66 -9.29
CA VAL A 35 12.50 0.21 -10.70
C VAL A 35 12.12 1.32 -11.70
N PRO A 36 11.01 2.04 -11.54
CA PRO A 36 10.69 3.18 -12.40
C PRO A 36 11.76 4.29 -12.42
N ARG A 37 12.53 4.45 -11.36
CA ARG A 37 13.57 5.49 -11.26
C ARG A 37 14.93 5.05 -11.74
N PHE A 38 15.37 3.86 -11.35
CA PHE A 38 16.72 3.36 -11.69
C PHE A 38 16.76 2.55 -12.99
N GLY A 39 15.62 2.01 -13.43
CA GLY A 39 15.46 1.37 -14.72
C GLY A 39 15.71 -0.14 -14.72
N ASN A 40 16.14 -0.65 -15.87
CA ASN A 40 16.40 -2.07 -16.06
C ASN A 40 17.61 -2.49 -15.20
N LEU A 41 17.37 -3.36 -14.20
CA LEU A 41 18.40 -3.81 -13.27
C LEU A 41 19.31 -4.91 -13.86
N SER A 42 19.04 -5.44 -15.07
CA SER A 42 20.02 -6.26 -15.78
C SER A 42 21.26 -5.46 -16.20
N VAL A 43 21.13 -4.12 -16.26
CA VAL A 43 22.24 -3.22 -16.56
C VAL A 43 23.00 -2.90 -15.27
N ARG A 44 24.27 -3.26 -15.19
CA ARG A 44 25.11 -3.14 -14.00
C ARG A 44 25.13 -1.70 -13.44
N SER A 45 25.30 -0.69 -14.28
CA SER A 45 25.34 0.70 -13.85
C SER A 45 24.02 1.20 -13.21
N ASN A 46 22.90 0.59 -13.58
CA ASN A 46 21.61 0.89 -12.94
C ASN A 46 21.54 0.27 -11.53
N ARG A 47 22.06 -0.95 -11.35
CA ARG A 47 22.18 -1.58 -10.04
C ARG A 47 23.10 -0.79 -9.12
N GLU A 48 24.26 -0.36 -9.61
CA GLU A 48 25.22 0.44 -8.84
C GLU A 48 24.60 1.74 -8.34
N ARG A 49 23.86 2.46 -9.20
CA ARG A 49 23.13 3.68 -8.81
C ARG A 49 22.02 3.40 -7.81
N LEU A 50 21.24 2.30 -8.03
CA LEU A 50 20.19 1.89 -7.10
C LEU A 50 20.77 1.59 -5.71
N ILE A 51 21.83 0.79 -5.64
CA ILE A 51 22.49 0.41 -4.38
C ILE A 51 22.99 1.65 -3.66
N GLN A 52 23.70 2.53 -4.35
CA GLN A 52 24.24 3.75 -3.76
C GLN A 52 23.14 4.62 -3.12
N ALA A 53 22.02 4.83 -3.82
CA ALA A 53 20.91 5.60 -3.28
C ALA A 53 20.18 4.86 -2.16
N TRP A 54 19.96 3.55 -2.32
CA TRP A 54 19.25 2.73 -1.34
C TRP A 54 20.04 2.60 -0.02
N LEU A 55 21.34 2.33 -0.06
CA LEU A 55 22.18 2.21 1.14
C LEU A 55 22.24 3.50 1.97
N SER A 56 22.09 4.64 1.34
CA SER A 56 22.07 5.93 2.05
C SER A 56 20.67 6.33 2.52
N SER A 57 19.64 5.54 2.22
CA SER A 57 18.23 5.85 2.51
C SER A 57 17.74 5.26 3.84
N LYS A 58 16.57 5.77 4.29
CA LYS A 58 15.82 5.21 5.43
C LYS A 58 15.37 3.76 5.14
N LEU A 59 15.10 3.41 3.88
CA LEU A 59 14.70 2.05 3.50
C LEU A 59 15.78 1.04 3.90
N PHE A 60 17.05 1.36 3.63
CA PHE A 60 18.16 0.51 4.06
C PHE A 60 18.31 0.50 5.58
N ARG A 61 18.26 1.66 6.23
CA ARG A 61 18.35 1.72 7.70
C ARG A 61 17.28 0.90 8.40
N CYS A 62 16.04 0.86 7.86
CA CYS A 62 14.95 0.03 8.39
C CYS A 62 15.16 -1.47 8.16
N SER A 63 16.02 -1.89 7.24
CA SER A 63 16.30 -3.31 7.00
C SER A 63 17.15 -3.95 8.11
N GLY A 64 17.94 -3.16 8.82
CA GLY A 64 18.89 -3.65 9.82
C GLY A 64 20.10 -4.40 9.24
N LEU A 65 20.25 -4.41 7.91
CA LEU A 65 21.32 -5.10 7.21
C LEU A 65 22.62 -4.28 7.23
N GLN A 66 23.76 -4.96 7.04
CA GLN A 66 25.03 -4.32 6.76
C GLN A 66 25.26 -4.22 5.25
N ALA A 67 25.87 -3.14 4.80
CA ALA A 67 26.08 -2.90 3.36
C ALA A 67 26.94 -3.97 2.70
N GLU A 68 27.90 -4.52 3.43
CA GLU A 68 28.82 -5.56 3.00
C GLU A 68 28.10 -6.88 2.69
N ASP A 69 27.06 -7.21 3.45
CA ASP A 69 26.32 -8.47 3.33
C ASP A 69 25.49 -8.53 2.07
N ILE A 70 24.92 -7.41 1.62
CA ILE A 70 23.92 -7.38 0.56
C ILE A 70 24.41 -6.78 -0.76
N SER A 71 25.34 -5.81 -0.73
CA SER A 71 25.72 -5.06 -1.94
C SER A 71 26.35 -5.96 -3.02
N GLY A 72 27.23 -6.85 -2.61
CA GLY A 72 27.89 -7.80 -3.52
C GLY A 72 26.90 -8.73 -4.19
N ARG A 73 25.93 -9.22 -3.44
CA ARG A 73 24.88 -10.11 -3.95
C ARG A 73 23.95 -9.37 -4.92
N ILE A 74 23.52 -8.17 -4.62
CA ILE A 74 22.69 -7.38 -5.56
C ILE A 74 23.46 -7.11 -6.86
N LEU A 75 24.78 -6.81 -6.81
CA LEU A 75 25.57 -6.59 -8.01
C LEU A 75 25.74 -7.87 -8.85
N ALA A 76 25.83 -9.02 -8.23
CA ALA A 76 26.07 -10.29 -8.90
C ALA A 76 24.78 -10.97 -9.41
N GLU A 77 23.71 -10.97 -8.60
CA GLU A 77 22.54 -11.83 -8.76
C GLU A 77 21.28 -11.08 -9.22
N CYS A 78 21.19 -9.74 -9.04
CA CYS A 78 19.97 -8.99 -9.31
C CYS A 78 19.87 -8.57 -10.78
N GLU A 79 18.84 -9.03 -11.49
CA GLU A 79 18.53 -8.62 -12.86
C GLU A 79 17.26 -7.80 -12.99
N ASN A 80 16.38 -7.86 -11.99
CA ASN A 80 15.08 -7.18 -12.00
C ASN A 80 14.60 -6.82 -10.59
N GLY A 81 13.42 -6.17 -10.50
CA GLY A 81 12.87 -5.75 -9.20
C GLY A 81 12.42 -6.89 -8.29
N GLY A 82 12.05 -8.03 -8.86
CA GLY A 82 11.73 -9.24 -8.09
C GLY A 82 12.97 -9.79 -7.39
N ASP A 83 14.08 -9.90 -8.12
CA ASP A 83 15.36 -10.33 -7.56
C ASP A 83 15.83 -9.39 -6.46
N PHE A 84 15.76 -8.07 -6.71
CA PHE A 84 16.13 -7.07 -5.69
C PHE A 84 15.32 -7.26 -4.40
N LEU A 85 13.98 -7.35 -4.52
CA LEU A 85 13.12 -7.53 -3.36
C LEU A 85 13.39 -8.86 -2.64
N SER A 86 13.54 -9.95 -3.38
CA SER A 86 13.79 -11.29 -2.83
C SER A 86 15.15 -11.39 -2.14
N LEU A 87 16.19 -10.79 -2.71
CA LEU A 87 17.53 -10.73 -2.10
C LEU A 87 17.49 -9.94 -0.78
N VAL A 88 16.91 -8.75 -0.78
CA VAL A 88 16.82 -7.91 0.42
C VAL A 88 16.00 -8.60 1.51
N MET A 89 14.80 -9.09 1.18
CA MET A 89 13.94 -9.73 2.16
C MET A 89 14.50 -11.08 2.62
N GLY A 90 15.16 -11.82 1.73
CA GLY A 90 15.84 -13.05 2.09
C GLY A 90 16.98 -12.85 3.07
N GLU A 91 17.76 -11.76 2.91
CA GLU A 91 18.83 -11.43 3.84
C GLU A 91 18.27 -10.99 5.20
N ILE A 92 17.17 -10.20 5.21
CA ILE A 92 16.48 -9.85 6.46
C ILE A 92 15.94 -11.10 7.15
N CYS A 93 15.36 -12.05 6.41
CA CYS A 93 14.92 -13.34 6.95
C CYS A 93 16.09 -14.09 7.61
N SER A 94 17.22 -14.21 6.91
CA SER A 94 18.42 -14.88 7.43
C SER A 94 18.94 -14.23 8.69
N ALA A 95 19.03 -12.90 8.73
CA ALA A 95 19.49 -12.15 9.88
C ALA A 95 18.56 -12.27 11.09
N GLN A 96 17.27 -12.49 10.87
CA GLN A 96 16.25 -12.63 11.92
C GLN A 96 15.91 -14.09 12.26
N GLY A 97 16.47 -15.07 11.55
CA GLY A 97 16.22 -16.50 11.78
C GLY A 97 14.77 -16.92 11.44
N VAL A 98 14.16 -16.28 10.43
CA VAL A 98 12.82 -16.60 9.94
C VAL A 98 12.88 -16.94 8.44
N THR A 99 11.82 -17.57 7.91
CA THR A 99 11.80 -18.05 6.52
C THR A 99 10.78 -17.34 5.63
N ARG A 100 9.91 -16.53 6.22
CA ARG A 100 8.82 -15.85 5.51
C ARG A 100 8.96 -14.33 5.58
N TRP A 101 8.50 -13.68 4.56
CA TRP A 101 8.41 -12.22 4.53
C TRP A 101 7.09 -11.76 3.89
N ALA A 102 6.68 -10.57 4.24
CA ALA A 102 5.56 -9.90 3.64
C ALA A 102 6.01 -8.53 3.08
N GLU A 103 5.25 -7.99 2.14
CA GLU A 103 5.52 -6.69 1.53
C GLU A 103 4.24 -5.86 1.51
N ASN A 104 4.38 -4.59 1.83
CA ASN A 104 3.29 -3.63 1.84
C ASN A 104 3.68 -2.35 1.10
N SER A 105 3.35 -2.30 -0.19
CA SER A 105 3.40 -1.06 -0.98
C SER A 105 2.05 -0.87 -1.65
N PRO A 106 1.19 0.04 -1.14
CA PRO A 106 -0.19 0.17 -1.64
C PRO A 106 -0.28 0.41 -3.15
N GLU A 107 0.60 1.25 -3.73
CA GLU A 107 0.67 1.45 -5.18
C GLU A 107 1.17 0.22 -5.94
N GLY A 108 1.71 -0.80 -5.26
CA GLY A 108 2.06 -2.11 -5.82
C GLY A 108 0.88 -2.80 -6.51
N MET A 109 -0.36 -2.44 -6.13
CA MET A 109 -1.58 -2.89 -6.80
C MET A 109 -1.60 -2.63 -8.31
N LEU A 110 -0.89 -1.62 -8.79
CA LEU A 110 -0.78 -1.29 -10.21
C LEU A 110 0.25 -2.18 -10.96
N TYR A 111 1.03 -2.94 -10.22
CA TYR A 111 2.13 -3.77 -10.73
C TYR A 111 1.95 -5.26 -10.47
N LEU A 112 0.80 -5.71 -9.98
CA LEU A 112 0.54 -7.11 -9.61
C LEU A 112 0.90 -8.14 -10.70
N PRO A 113 0.58 -7.92 -11.99
CA PRO A 113 1.00 -8.85 -13.04
C PRO A 113 2.52 -8.94 -13.20
N LEU A 114 3.23 -7.83 -12.98
CA LEU A 114 4.69 -7.81 -13.01
C LEU A 114 5.27 -8.52 -11.78
N ILE A 115 4.73 -8.24 -10.60
CA ILE A 115 5.16 -8.87 -9.35
C ILE A 115 4.99 -10.39 -9.46
N LYS A 116 3.82 -10.87 -9.86
CA LYS A 116 3.55 -12.33 -10.00
C LYS A 116 4.48 -13.01 -11.01
N ARG A 117 4.81 -12.32 -12.10
CA ARG A 117 5.75 -12.86 -13.09
C ARG A 117 7.17 -12.97 -12.55
N LEU A 118 7.61 -12.00 -11.72
CA LEU A 118 8.97 -11.93 -11.18
C LEU A 118 9.13 -12.69 -9.87
N ILE A 119 8.05 -12.89 -9.15
CA ILE A 119 7.98 -13.66 -7.89
C ILE A 119 6.78 -14.62 -8.02
N PRO A 120 6.98 -15.78 -8.70
CA PRO A 120 5.88 -16.69 -9.05
C PRO A 120 5.10 -17.24 -7.86
N ASP A 121 5.76 -17.43 -6.71
CA ASP A 121 5.14 -17.96 -5.49
C ASP A 121 4.47 -16.90 -4.62
N ALA A 122 4.44 -15.62 -5.06
CA ALA A 122 3.80 -14.55 -4.32
C ALA A 122 2.29 -14.79 -4.17
N LEU A 123 1.80 -14.70 -2.93
CA LEU A 123 0.39 -14.68 -2.56
C LEU A 123 -0.05 -13.23 -2.32
N PHE A 124 -1.28 -12.90 -2.71
CA PHE A 124 -1.81 -11.55 -2.65
C PHE A 124 -3.02 -11.46 -1.74
N VAL A 125 -2.87 -10.83 -0.59
CA VAL A 125 -3.99 -10.46 0.29
C VAL A 125 -4.37 -9.01 -0.01
N HIS A 126 -5.53 -8.83 -0.65
CA HIS A 126 -6.08 -7.52 -1.02
C HIS A 126 -7.07 -7.05 0.05
N ILE A 127 -6.66 -6.05 0.82
CA ILE A 127 -7.54 -5.43 1.81
C ILE A 127 -8.43 -4.39 1.15
N LEU A 128 -9.74 -4.58 1.30
CA LEU A 128 -10.82 -3.73 0.80
C LEU A 128 -11.36 -2.86 1.95
N ARG A 129 -11.77 -1.65 1.63
CA ARG A 129 -12.39 -0.73 2.58
C ARG A 129 -13.44 0.13 1.89
N ASP A 130 -14.42 0.63 2.64
CA ASP A 130 -15.41 1.59 2.14
C ASP A 130 -14.72 2.77 1.45
N GLY A 131 -15.00 2.93 0.14
CA GLY A 131 -14.38 3.97 -0.67
C GLY A 131 -14.65 5.39 -0.21
N ARG A 132 -15.73 5.61 0.55
CA ARG A 132 -16.06 6.91 1.16
C ARG A 132 -15.09 7.25 2.29
N ASP A 133 -14.74 6.27 3.15
CA ASP A 133 -13.75 6.44 4.20
C ASP A 133 -12.34 6.59 3.62
N VAL A 134 -12.03 5.82 2.57
CA VAL A 134 -10.75 5.93 1.86
C VAL A 134 -10.61 7.31 1.22
N ALA A 135 -11.63 7.78 0.50
CA ALA A 135 -11.61 9.10 -0.14
C ALA A 135 -11.45 10.23 0.88
N THR A 136 -12.15 10.16 2.01
CA THR A 136 -11.98 11.10 3.13
C THR A 136 -10.52 11.13 3.62
N SER A 137 -9.93 9.95 3.82
CA SER A 137 -8.55 9.82 4.30
C SER A 137 -7.52 10.33 3.29
N LEU A 138 -7.69 10.02 2.01
CA LEU A 138 -6.82 10.48 0.93
C LEU A 138 -6.91 12.01 0.74
N ALA A 139 -8.12 12.59 0.84
CA ALA A 139 -8.33 14.02 0.72
C ALA A 139 -7.66 14.80 1.86
N GLN A 140 -7.79 14.31 3.12
CA GLN A 140 -7.14 14.91 4.28
C GLN A 140 -5.60 14.93 4.14
N ARG A 141 -5.03 13.91 3.51
CA ARG A 141 -3.59 13.81 3.24
C ARG A 141 -3.16 14.49 1.96
N ARG A 142 -4.08 15.03 1.18
CA ARG A 142 -3.82 15.59 -0.16
C ARG A 142 -3.08 14.62 -1.08
N TYR A 143 -3.34 13.32 -0.92
CA TYR A 143 -2.64 12.23 -1.63
C TYR A 143 -2.92 12.29 -3.14
N VAL A 144 -4.17 12.57 -3.52
CA VAL A 144 -4.57 12.75 -4.92
C VAL A 144 -4.69 14.24 -5.20
N ARG A 145 -3.97 14.72 -6.21
CA ARG A 145 -4.06 16.12 -6.64
C ARG A 145 -5.43 16.36 -7.28
N ALA A 146 -6.20 17.27 -6.68
CA ALA A 146 -7.48 17.70 -7.23
C ALA A 146 -7.29 18.52 -8.52
N PHE A 147 -8.25 18.42 -9.45
CA PHE A 147 -8.32 19.33 -10.57
C PHE A 147 -8.92 20.70 -10.14
N PRO A 148 -8.69 21.78 -10.90
CA PRO A 148 -9.19 23.12 -10.54
C PRO A 148 -10.72 23.24 -10.39
N TRP A 149 -11.47 22.30 -10.99
CA TRP A 149 -12.94 22.23 -10.92
C TRP A 149 -13.48 21.28 -9.86
N GLU A 150 -12.61 20.68 -9.06
CA GLU A 150 -13.02 19.79 -7.97
C GLU A 150 -13.25 20.56 -6.69
N ASP A 151 -14.01 19.93 -5.79
CA ASP A 151 -14.21 20.41 -4.45
C ASP A 151 -12.88 20.67 -3.72
N ARG A 152 -12.95 21.57 -2.75
CA ARG A 152 -11.81 22.01 -1.94
C ARG A 152 -10.97 20.85 -1.37
N HIS A 153 -11.58 19.69 -1.12
CA HIS A 153 -10.94 18.50 -0.55
C HIS A 153 -10.67 17.41 -1.57
N GLY A 154 -11.07 17.55 -2.83
CA GLY A 154 -10.80 16.57 -3.89
C GLY A 154 -11.42 15.19 -3.64
N LEU A 155 -12.54 15.09 -2.91
CA LEU A 155 -13.18 13.83 -2.55
C LEU A 155 -13.54 12.98 -3.77
N ILE A 156 -14.00 13.62 -4.86
CA ILE A 156 -14.34 12.93 -6.11
C ILE A 156 -13.11 12.28 -6.74
N GLY A 157 -12.02 13.03 -6.88
CA GLY A 157 -10.76 12.51 -7.41
C GLY A 157 -10.20 11.38 -6.57
N CYS A 158 -10.29 11.50 -5.23
CA CYS A 158 -9.87 10.46 -4.29
C CYS A 158 -10.71 9.17 -4.43
N GLY A 159 -12.05 9.30 -4.59
CA GLY A 159 -12.94 8.16 -4.80
C GLY A 159 -12.68 7.45 -6.13
N LEU A 160 -12.48 8.22 -7.21
CA LEU A 160 -12.15 7.66 -8.52
C LEU A 160 -10.74 7.02 -8.55
N TYR A 161 -9.79 7.53 -7.75
CA TYR A 161 -8.48 6.92 -7.57
C TYR A 161 -8.59 5.60 -6.80
N TRP A 162 -9.36 5.56 -5.70
CA TRP A 162 -9.66 4.33 -4.98
C TRP A 162 -10.27 3.27 -5.88
N GLU A 163 -11.32 3.63 -6.66
CA GLU A 163 -11.97 2.73 -7.61
C GLU A 163 -10.98 2.21 -8.66
N TRP A 164 -10.12 3.08 -9.19
CA TRP A 164 -9.14 2.70 -10.20
C TRP A 164 -8.13 1.68 -9.68
N ILE A 165 -7.58 1.88 -8.47
CA ILE A 165 -6.68 0.92 -7.82
C ILE A 165 -7.40 -0.41 -7.54
N LEU A 166 -8.60 -0.34 -6.98
CA LEU A 166 -9.45 -1.50 -6.70
C LEU A 166 -9.72 -2.35 -7.95
N GLU A 167 -10.13 -1.70 -9.06
CA GLU A 167 -10.39 -2.38 -10.32
C GLU A 167 -9.14 -3.11 -10.86
N HIS A 168 -7.95 -2.55 -10.68
CA HIS A 168 -6.69 -3.19 -11.07
C HIS A 168 -6.46 -4.47 -10.27
N GLY A 169 -6.57 -4.39 -8.95
CA GLY A 169 -6.39 -5.55 -8.09
C GLY A 169 -7.38 -6.67 -8.37
N ARG A 170 -8.67 -6.34 -8.45
CA ARG A 170 -9.71 -7.35 -8.69
C ARG A 170 -9.63 -8.00 -10.08
N ARG A 171 -9.27 -7.23 -11.10
CA ARG A 171 -9.04 -7.80 -12.44
C ARG A 171 -7.88 -8.77 -12.45
N PHE A 172 -6.79 -8.43 -11.77
CA PHE A 172 -5.67 -9.34 -11.61
C PHE A 172 -6.06 -10.58 -10.81
N GLY A 173 -6.76 -10.41 -9.67
CA GLY A 173 -7.21 -11.54 -8.85
C GLY A 173 -8.06 -12.57 -9.59
N GLN A 174 -8.89 -12.11 -10.55
CA GLN A 174 -9.66 -13.01 -11.43
C GLN A 174 -8.77 -13.90 -12.31
N SER A 175 -7.55 -13.47 -12.63
CA SER A 175 -6.61 -14.25 -13.44
C SER A 175 -5.77 -15.24 -12.63
N VAL A 176 -5.71 -15.07 -11.31
CA VAL A 176 -4.91 -15.91 -10.39
C VAL A 176 -5.70 -16.24 -9.11
N PRO A 177 -6.87 -16.86 -9.20
CA PRO A 177 -7.78 -17.01 -8.06
C PRO A 177 -7.21 -17.84 -6.91
N ALA A 178 -6.26 -18.74 -7.19
CA ALA A 178 -5.59 -19.54 -6.16
C ALA A 178 -4.59 -18.73 -5.32
N ASP A 179 -4.04 -17.67 -5.89
CA ASP A 179 -2.98 -16.85 -5.27
C ASP A 179 -3.48 -15.48 -4.82
N TYR A 180 -4.78 -15.25 -4.84
CA TYR A 180 -5.37 -13.96 -4.52
C TYR A 180 -6.58 -14.10 -3.59
N MET A 181 -6.57 -13.33 -2.51
CA MET A 181 -7.63 -13.29 -1.51
C MET A 181 -8.07 -11.84 -1.23
N GLU A 182 -9.37 -11.61 -1.12
CA GLU A 182 -9.93 -10.32 -0.67
C GLU A 182 -10.32 -10.39 0.82
N VAL A 183 -9.94 -9.34 1.57
CA VAL A 183 -10.26 -9.18 2.99
C VAL A 183 -10.88 -7.80 3.22
N ARG A 184 -11.93 -7.70 4.02
CA ARG A 184 -12.54 -6.43 4.38
C ARG A 184 -11.89 -5.83 5.63
N PHE A 185 -11.50 -4.57 5.54
CA PHE A 185 -10.96 -3.81 6.66
C PHE A 185 -11.92 -3.76 7.84
N GLU A 186 -13.20 -3.51 7.56
CA GLU A 186 -14.24 -3.44 8.57
C GLU A 186 -14.44 -4.78 9.30
N ARG A 187 -14.33 -5.90 8.56
CA ARG A 187 -14.40 -7.24 9.16
C ARG A 187 -13.15 -7.57 9.97
N LEU A 188 -11.98 -7.16 9.49
CA LEU A 188 -10.72 -7.32 10.23
C LEU A 188 -10.77 -6.61 11.58
N LEU A 189 -11.44 -5.46 11.67
CA LEU A 189 -11.61 -4.74 12.93
C LEU A 189 -12.70 -5.34 13.83
N ALA A 190 -13.82 -5.78 13.25
CA ALA A 190 -14.96 -6.29 14.02
C ALA A 190 -14.75 -7.75 14.49
N HIS A 191 -14.11 -8.56 13.67
CA HIS A 191 -13.88 -9.99 13.87
C HIS A 191 -12.43 -10.36 13.53
N PRO A 192 -11.44 -9.84 14.29
CA PRO A 192 -10.03 -9.97 13.94
C PRO A 192 -9.58 -11.43 13.84
N GLN A 193 -9.87 -12.26 14.87
CA GLN A 193 -9.42 -13.67 14.86
C GLN A 193 -10.01 -14.46 13.69
N GLU A 194 -11.31 -14.35 13.42
CA GLU A 194 -11.93 -15.05 12.28
C GLU A 194 -11.30 -14.64 10.93
N THR A 195 -11.01 -13.35 10.79
CA THR A 195 -10.40 -12.81 9.56
C THR A 195 -8.96 -13.29 9.43
N LEU A 196 -8.20 -13.28 10.51
CA LEU A 196 -6.83 -13.79 10.57
C LEU A 196 -6.77 -15.29 10.32
N ASP A 197 -7.73 -16.08 10.80
CA ASP A 197 -7.82 -17.51 10.49
C ASP A 197 -8.04 -17.78 9.00
N GLN A 198 -8.83 -16.95 8.34
CA GLN A 198 -9.02 -17.05 6.88
C GLN A 198 -7.74 -16.71 6.13
N ILE A 199 -7.05 -15.63 6.53
CA ILE A 199 -5.75 -15.24 5.95
C ILE A 199 -4.72 -16.34 6.22
N GLY A 200 -4.66 -16.84 7.45
CA GLY A 200 -3.72 -17.88 7.88
C GLY A 200 -3.84 -19.15 7.04
N ARG A 201 -5.08 -19.62 6.78
CA ARG A 201 -5.31 -20.77 5.88
C ARG A 201 -4.86 -20.48 4.44
N PHE A 202 -5.08 -19.27 3.96
CA PHE A 202 -4.68 -18.88 2.60
C PHE A 202 -3.16 -18.81 2.42
N ILE A 203 -2.44 -18.32 3.44
CA ILE A 203 -0.97 -18.19 3.37
C ILE A 203 -0.23 -19.38 3.99
N ASP A 204 -0.95 -20.40 4.45
CA ASP A 204 -0.40 -21.57 5.16
C ASP A 204 0.49 -21.15 6.35
N GLN A 205 -0.06 -20.28 7.23
CA GLN A 205 0.61 -19.77 8.42
C GLN A 205 -0.44 -19.41 9.48
N PRO A 206 -0.47 -20.08 10.66
CA PRO A 206 -1.36 -19.71 11.75
C PRO A 206 -1.12 -18.26 12.20
N LEU A 207 -2.21 -17.50 12.41
CA LEU A 207 -2.18 -16.13 12.87
C LEU A 207 -3.02 -16.02 14.15
N ASP A 208 -2.36 -15.92 15.29
CA ASP A 208 -3.01 -15.80 16.59
C ASP A 208 -3.16 -14.33 16.97
N TYR A 209 -4.40 -13.88 17.14
CA TYR A 209 -4.69 -12.48 17.44
C TYR A 209 -4.21 -12.06 18.83
N GLU A 210 -4.20 -12.95 19.83
CA GLU A 210 -3.68 -12.64 21.16
C GLU A 210 -2.16 -12.41 21.12
N VAL A 211 -1.43 -13.25 20.38
CA VAL A 211 0.00 -13.06 20.14
C VAL A 211 0.26 -11.75 19.41
N ILE A 212 -0.53 -11.47 18.35
CA ILE A 212 -0.43 -10.25 17.56
C ILE A 212 -0.63 -9.01 18.41
N GLN A 213 -1.64 -9.00 19.28
CA GLN A 213 -1.88 -7.87 20.20
C GLN A 213 -0.77 -7.70 21.24
N HIS A 214 -0.19 -8.79 21.72
CA HIS A 214 0.88 -8.75 22.70
C HIS A 214 2.18 -8.19 22.10
N VAL A 215 2.56 -8.63 20.90
CA VAL A 215 3.77 -8.17 20.18
C VAL A 215 3.57 -6.76 19.63
N ALA A 216 2.44 -6.51 19.01
CA ALA A 216 1.90 -5.21 18.60
C ALA A 216 2.90 -4.27 17.87
N TYR A 217 3.43 -4.70 16.74
CA TYR A 217 4.21 -3.79 15.88
C TYR A 217 3.34 -2.67 15.29
N GLY A 218 3.90 -1.48 15.24
CA GLY A 218 3.36 -0.34 14.50
C GLY A 218 1.90 0.01 14.83
N SER A 219 1.03 -0.12 13.85
CA SER A 219 -0.37 0.32 13.94
C SER A 219 -1.32 -0.68 14.59
N VAL A 220 -0.86 -1.83 15.07
CA VAL A 220 -1.73 -2.85 15.71
C VAL A 220 -2.36 -2.32 17.00
N THR A 221 -1.57 -1.66 17.85
CA THR A 221 -2.05 -1.08 19.12
C THR A 221 -2.88 0.18 18.93
N LYS A 222 -2.67 0.89 17.85
CA LYS A 222 -3.31 2.17 17.56
C LYS A 222 -3.77 2.23 16.10
N PRO A 223 -4.81 1.47 15.70
CA PRO A 223 -5.30 1.47 14.33
C PRO A 223 -5.65 2.89 13.88
N ASN A 224 -5.01 3.39 12.80
CA ASN A 224 -5.24 4.70 12.19
C ASN A 224 -4.85 5.95 13.03
N THR A 225 -3.90 5.85 13.93
CA THR A 225 -3.37 7.01 14.68
C THR A 225 -2.58 7.99 13.80
N SER A 226 -2.27 7.64 12.56
CA SER A 226 -1.56 8.53 11.62
C SER A 226 -2.22 9.90 11.38
N PHE A 227 -3.41 10.15 11.95
CA PHE A 227 -4.13 11.42 11.87
C PHE A 227 -4.08 12.27 13.13
N PHE A 228 -3.64 11.73 14.26
CA PHE A 228 -3.70 12.40 15.54
C PHE A 228 -2.35 12.36 16.25
N LYS A 229 -2.03 13.43 16.99
CA LYS A 229 -0.91 13.40 17.93
C LYS A 229 -1.21 12.41 19.04
N GLU A 230 -0.17 11.81 19.59
CA GLU A 230 -0.26 10.83 20.67
C GLU A 230 -1.06 11.43 21.84
N GLY A 231 -2.15 10.79 22.24
CA GLY A 231 -3.01 11.22 23.35
C GLY A 231 -4.28 12.00 22.98
N GLU A 232 -4.48 12.41 21.71
CA GLU A 232 -5.58 13.32 21.37
C GLU A 232 -6.98 12.70 21.22
N ARG A 233 -7.16 11.36 21.05
CA ARG A 233 -8.52 10.75 20.99
C ARG A 233 -8.54 9.28 21.35
N PRO A 234 -9.07 8.90 22.53
CA PRO A 234 -9.27 7.49 22.92
C PRO A 234 -10.35 6.76 22.11
N ASP A 235 -11.34 7.45 21.53
CA ASP A 235 -12.52 6.87 20.88
C ASP A 235 -12.48 6.95 19.35
N PHE A 236 -11.31 6.82 18.74
CA PHE A 236 -11.20 6.92 17.29
C PHE A 236 -11.74 5.67 16.58
N ASN A 237 -12.92 5.78 15.95
CA ASN A 237 -13.45 4.76 15.06
C ASN A 237 -13.06 5.07 13.61
N PRO A 238 -12.27 4.21 12.95
CA PRO A 238 -11.89 4.41 11.55
C PRO A 238 -13.04 4.11 10.56
N VAL A 239 -14.11 3.47 10.98
CA VAL A 239 -15.24 3.05 10.13
C VAL A 239 -16.35 4.09 10.16
N GLY A 240 -16.88 4.45 8.99
CA GLY A 240 -18.01 5.38 8.86
C GLY A 240 -17.68 6.85 9.06
N ARG A 241 -16.40 7.23 9.03
CA ARG A 241 -15.94 8.62 9.18
C ARG A 241 -16.47 9.55 8.10
N TRP A 242 -16.70 9.00 6.92
CA TRP A 242 -17.26 9.71 5.79
C TRP A 242 -18.58 10.42 6.12
N LYS A 243 -19.40 9.88 7.04
CA LYS A 243 -20.68 10.48 7.48
C LYS A 243 -20.53 11.90 8.02
N LYS A 244 -19.35 12.24 8.56
CA LYS A 244 -19.03 13.58 9.07
C LYS A 244 -18.23 14.44 8.09
N SER A 245 -17.77 13.85 6.99
CA SER A 245 -16.83 14.50 6.06
C SER A 245 -17.48 14.98 4.76
N PHE A 246 -18.58 14.34 4.36
CA PHE A 246 -19.32 14.69 3.15
C PHE A 246 -20.50 15.61 3.46
N SER A 247 -20.69 16.66 2.65
CA SER A 247 -22.02 17.29 2.57
C SER A 247 -22.99 16.38 1.83
N PRO A 248 -24.32 16.56 2.02
CA PRO A 248 -25.33 15.76 1.28
C PRO A 248 -25.13 15.80 -0.24
N GLU A 249 -24.82 16.97 -0.79
CA GLU A 249 -24.60 17.17 -2.22
C GLU A 249 -23.31 16.47 -2.70
N GLN A 250 -22.23 16.58 -1.94
CA GLN A 250 -20.97 15.87 -2.24
C GLN A 250 -21.15 14.36 -2.21
N LEU A 251 -21.89 13.84 -1.23
CA LEU A 251 -22.17 12.41 -1.10
C LEU A 251 -23.01 11.90 -2.27
N LEU A 252 -24.09 12.62 -2.64
CA LEU A 252 -24.90 12.28 -3.80
C LEU A 252 -24.04 12.22 -5.08
N ARG A 253 -23.23 13.23 -5.32
CA ARG A 253 -22.32 13.27 -6.49
C ARG A 253 -21.29 12.15 -6.46
N PHE A 254 -20.74 11.85 -5.29
CA PHE A 254 -19.78 10.77 -5.09
C PHE A 254 -20.42 9.40 -5.40
N GLU A 255 -21.60 9.12 -4.82
CA GLU A 255 -22.29 7.84 -5.02
C GLU A 255 -22.82 7.68 -6.45
N ARG A 256 -23.14 8.75 -7.16
CA ARG A 256 -23.41 8.68 -8.61
C ARG A 256 -22.20 8.18 -9.39
N LEU A 257 -20.97 8.55 -8.98
CA LEU A 257 -19.73 8.18 -9.65
C LEU A 257 -19.24 6.79 -9.26
N VAL A 258 -19.09 6.51 -7.96
CA VAL A 258 -18.46 5.29 -7.47
C VAL A 258 -19.42 4.33 -6.75
N GLY A 259 -20.66 4.73 -6.56
CA GLY A 259 -21.70 3.94 -5.88
C GLY A 259 -21.92 2.55 -6.47
N PRO A 260 -21.96 2.38 -7.81
CA PRO A 260 -22.03 1.03 -8.39
C PRO A 260 -20.89 0.11 -7.95
N THR A 261 -19.70 0.65 -7.74
CA THR A 261 -18.57 -0.12 -7.23
C THR A 261 -18.71 -0.41 -5.74
N LEU A 262 -19.17 0.56 -4.94
CA LEU A 262 -19.52 0.35 -3.52
C LEU A 262 -20.55 -0.75 -3.35
N ALA A 263 -21.65 -0.70 -4.11
CA ALA A 263 -22.73 -1.70 -4.06
C ALA A 263 -22.23 -3.12 -4.43
N LYS A 264 -21.38 -3.25 -5.48
CA LYS A 264 -20.75 -4.53 -5.85
C LYS A 264 -19.85 -5.09 -4.74
N LEU A 265 -19.34 -4.25 -3.88
CA LEU A 265 -18.59 -4.64 -2.70
C LEU A 265 -19.48 -4.84 -1.47
N GLY A 266 -20.81 -4.66 -1.58
CA GLY A 266 -21.77 -4.79 -0.49
C GLY A 266 -21.73 -3.64 0.52
N TYR A 267 -21.27 -2.45 0.11
CA TYR A 267 -21.45 -1.22 0.88
C TYR A 267 -22.78 -0.57 0.45
N GLU A 268 -23.69 -0.40 1.40
CA GLU A 268 -24.98 0.21 1.13
C GLU A 268 -24.84 1.68 0.75
N PRO A 269 -25.47 2.12 -0.35
CA PRO A 269 -25.56 3.54 -0.68
C PRO A 269 -26.35 4.30 0.42
N ALA A 270 -25.92 5.52 0.72
CA ALA A 270 -26.61 6.40 1.66
C ALA A 270 -27.50 7.42 0.96
N THR A 271 -27.46 7.47 -0.37
CA THR A 271 -28.28 8.34 -1.22
C THR A 271 -28.87 7.54 -2.40
N ASN A 272 -29.80 8.13 -3.13
CA ASN A 272 -30.31 7.57 -4.39
C ASN A 272 -29.36 7.82 -5.60
N GLY A 273 -28.10 8.21 -5.35
CA GLY A 273 -27.14 8.52 -6.40
C GLY A 273 -26.86 7.39 -7.38
N VAL A 274 -26.86 6.15 -6.89
CA VAL A 274 -26.67 4.94 -7.73
C VAL A 274 -27.79 4.79 -8.74
N GLU A 275 -29.05 4.99 -8.31
CA GLU A 275 -30.25 4.88 -9.15
C GLU A 275 -30.32 5.98 -10.21
N MET A 276 -29.87 7.19 -9.86
CA MET A 276 -29.86 8.34 -10.79
C MET A 276 -28.89 8.15 -11.96
N GLY A 277 -27.88 7.28 -11.82
CA GLY A 277 -26.88 7.01 -12.83
C GLY A 277 -25.98 8.21 -13.16
N LEU A 278 -25.20 8.07 -14.22
CA LEU A 278 -24.19 9.07 -14.64
C LEU A 278 -24.79 10.06 -15.64
N SER A 279 -24.83 11.35 -15.28
CA SER A 279 -25.03 12.44 -16.23
C SER A 279 -23.83 12.58 -17.20
N LEU A 280 -24.00 13.30 -18.29
CA LEU A 280 -22.90 13.54 -19.26
C LEU A 280 -21.69 14.18 -18.58
N SER A 281 -21.91 15.18 -17.72
CA SER A 281 -20.83 15.86 -16.98
C SER A 281 -20.06 14.89 -16.07
N LEU A 282 -20.73 13.98 -15.38
CA LEU A 282 -20.11 12.98 -14.54
C LEU A 282 -19.33 11.91 -15.34
N ARG A 283 -19.83 11.54 -16.53
CA ARG A 283 -19.10 10.67 -17.47
C ARG A 283 -17.80 11.32 -17.93
N VAL A 284 -17.84 12.60 -18.27
CA VAL A 284 -16.63 13.39 -18.63
C VAL A 284 -15.67 13.46 -17.44
N THR A 285 -16.16 13.78 -16.24
CA THR A 285 -15.34 13.80 -15.02
C THR A 285 -14.61 12.46 -14.80
N ARG A 286 -15.34 11.35 -14.90
CA ARG A 286 -14.76 10.00 -14.74
C ARG A 286 -13.71 9.70 -15.82
N LEU A 287 -13.98 10.06 -17.07
CA LEU A 287 -13.04 9.86 -18.17
C LEU A 287 -11.75 10.66 -17.97
N LEU A 288 -11.86 11.94 -17.60
CA LEU A 288 -10.71 12.80 -17.34
C LEU A 288 -9.82 12.25 -16.22
N HIS A 289 -10.40 11.83 -15.10
CA HIS A 289 -9.61 11.24 -13.99
C HIS A 289 -8.93 9.94 -14.42
N ARG A 290 -9.65 9.03 -15.09
CA ARG A 290 -9.08 7.77 -15.58
C ARG A 290 -7.93 8.01 -16.56
N THR A 291 -8.07 8.98 -17.47
CA THR A 291 -7.01 9.37 -18.40
C THR A 291 -5.81 9.98 -17.66
N TYR A 292 -6.07 10.83 -16.67
CA TYR A 292 -5.04 11.42 -15.84
C TYR A 292 -4.23 10.36 -15.06
N PHE A 293 -4.92 9.41 -14.38
CA PHE A 293 -4.23 8.37 -13.61
C PHE A 293 -3.40 7.45 -14.52
N ARG A 294 -3.95 7.05 -15.67
CA ARG A 294 -3.21 6.27 -16.68
C ARG A 294 -2.02 7.03 -17.24
N GLY A 295 -2.21 8.30 -17.57
CA GLY A 295 -1.14 9.17 -18.06
C GLY A 295 -0.02 9.33 -17.03
N LYS A 296 -0.36 9.55 -15.77
CA LYS A 296 0.61 9.64 -14.66
C LYS A 296 1.39 8.33 -14.49
N LEU A 297 0.71 7.18 -14.54
CA LEU A 297 1.35 5.87 -14.45
C LEU A 297 2.28 5.62 -15.65
N SER A 298 1.81 5.92 -16.87
CA SER A 298 2.61 5.79 -18.08
C SER A 298 3.84 6.70 -18.04
N TYR A 299 3.66 7.97 -17.63
CA TYR A 299 4.77 8.91 -17.43
C TYR A 299 5.80 8.39 -16.40
N LYS A 300 5.34 7.81 -15.30
CA LYS A 300 6.18 7.26 -14.25
C LYS A 300 7.07 6.10 -14.78
N ASN A 301 6.50 5.27 -15.63
CA ASN A 301 7.14 4.06 -16.17
C ASN A 301 7.89 4.27 -17.50
N ASN A 302 7.81 5.45 -18.09
CA ASN A 302 8.41 5.73 -19.40
C ASN A 302 9.94 5.82 -19.30
N SER A 303 10.63 4.99 -20.08
CA SER A 303 12.10 4.91 -20.09
C SER A 303 12.78 6.18 -20.58
N PHE A 304 12.22 6.85 -21.59
CA PHE A 304 12.74 8.09 -22.12
C PHE A 304 12.65 9.22 -21.08
N ILE A 305 11.48 9.37 -20.45
CA ILE A 305 11.28 10.38 -19.40
C ILE A 305 12.20 10.10 -18.20
N ARG A 306 12.40 8.82 -17.85
CA ARG A 306 13.34 8.44 -16.79
C ARG A 306 14.76 8.91 -17.09
N ALA A 307 15.22 8.77 -18.35
CA ALA A 307 16.57 9.20 -18.74
C ALA A 307 16.77 10.72 -18.62
N LEU A 308 15.71 11.50 -18.69
CA LEU A 308 15.74 12.96 -18.53
C LEU A 308 15.65 13.44 -17.07
N ARG A 309 15.36 12.54 -16.12
CA ARG A 309 15.27 12.91 -14.71
C ARG A 309 16.66 12.94 -14.06
N PRO A 310 16.88 13.86 -13.09
CA PRO A 310 18.12 13.86 -12.34
C PRO A 310 18.32 12.53 -11.60
N ALA A 311 19.58 12.19 -11.34
CA ALA A 311 19.93 11.04 -10.52
C ALA A 311 19.23 11.16 -9.15
N MET A 312 18.67 10.05 -8.68
CA MET A 312 18.03 10.00 -7.36
C MET A 312 19.06 9.63 -6.31
N THR A 313 19.09 10.38 -5.22
CA THR A 313 19.92 10.13 -4.04
C THR A 313 19.14 9.45 -2.93
N GLY A 314 19.80 9.01 -1.85
CA GLY A 314 19.11 8.49 -0.66
C GLY A 314 18.26 9.54 0.04
N ALA A 315 18.67 10.81 0.03
CA ALA A 315 17.87 11.91 0.57
C ALA A 315 16.56 12.11 -0.22
N ASP A 316 16.62 12.01 -1.56
CA ASP A 316 15.42 12.08 -2.39
C ASP A 316 14.47 10.89 -2.13
N LEU A 317 15.03 9.69 -1.87
CA LEU A 317 14.23 8.53 -1.47
C LEU A 317 13.58 8.78 -0.10
N ASP A 318 14.32 9.31 0.86
CA ASP A 318 13.80 9.61 2.19
C ASP A 318 12.68 10.66 2.13
N GLU A 319 12.82 11.70 1.32
CA GLU A 319 11.79 12.74 1.15
C GLU A 319 10.49 12.15 0.58
N ILE A 320 10.58 11.28 -0.43
CA ILE A 320 9.39 10.63 -1.02
C ILE A 320 8.73 9.69 0.00
N VAL A 321 9.52 8.88 0.69
CA VAL A 321 9.02 7.92 1.69
C VAL A 321 8.44 8.65 2.91
N LEU A 322 9.04 9.75 3.35
CA LEU A 322 8.54 10.56 4.48
C LEU A 322 7.27 11.34 4.14
N ALA A 323 7.05 11.66 2.88
CA ALA A 323 5.79 12.29 2.45
C ALA A 323 4.59 11.34 2.62
N ASP A 324 4.83 10.03 2.59
CA ASP A 324 3.81 9.00 2.76
C ASP A 324 3.71 8.47 4.20
N ASP A 325 4.79 8.55 5.01
CA ASP A 325 4.87 8.06 6.38
C ASP A 325 5.04 9.16 7.44
N HIS A 326 4.32 9.04 8.57
CA HIS A 326 4.81 9.59 9.84
C HIS A 326 5.87 8.60 10.40
N PRO A 327 6.97 9.10 11.00
CA PRO A 327 8.02 8.23 11.49
C PRO A 327 7.47 7.23 12.50
N PRO A 328 7.79 5.93 12.37
CA PRO A 328 7.46 4.96 13.39
C PRO A 328 8.25 5.33 14.65
N THR A 329 7.55 5.48 15.77
CA THR A 329 8.20 5.56 17.08
C THR A 329 8.78 4.18 17.37
N ILE A 330 10.08 4.02 17.16
CA ILE A 330 10.78 2.78 17.47
C ILE A 330 10.79 2.65 18.99
N LYS A 331 9.89 1.84 19.55
CA LYS A 331 10.12 1.26 20.88
C LYS A 331 11.13 0.14 20.66
N GLN A 332 12.32 0.30 21.23
CA GLN A 332 13.27 -0.80 21.36
C GLN A 332 12.55 -1.95 22.06
N GLY A 333 12.41 -3.07 21.36
CA GLY A 333 11.92 -4.31 21.94
C GLY A 333 12.83 -4.73 23.12
N PRO A 334 12.34 -5.52 24.08
CA PRO A 334 13.15 -5.96 25.19
C PRO A 334 14.37 -6.70 24.65
N SER A 335 15.56 -6.23 25.06
CA SER A 335 16.82 -6.92 24.81
C SER A 335 16.67 -8.37 25.29
N ARG A 336 16.74 -9.33 24.38
CA ARG A 336 16.91 -10.72 24.74
C ARG A 336 18.28 -10.80 25.45
N SER A 337 18.27 -10.85 26.77
CA SER A 337 19.42 -11.36 27.53
C SER A 337 19.58 -12.84 27.16
N LEU A 338 20.75 -13.17 26.65
CA LEU A 338 21.25 -14.51 26.48
C LEU A 338 21.19 -15.31 27.76
#